data_cd581fc8f05b87ad89eb83b219473fa5
#
_entry.id   cd581fc8f05b87ad89eb83b219473fa5
#
_cell.length_a   1.000
_cell.length_b   1.000
_cell.length_c   1.000
_cell.angle_alpha   90.00
_cell.angle_beta   90.00
_cell.angle_gamma   90.00
#
_symmetry.space_group_name_H-M   'P 1'
#
loop_
_entity.id
_entity.type
_entity.pdbx_description
1 polymer ?
#
loop_
_entity_poly.entity_id
_entity_poly.type
_entity_poly.pdbx_seq_one_letter_code
_entity_poly.pdbx_strand_id
1 'polypeptide(L)'
;MIQLSYKQQIAFSSLSIIAGNALYALTVVLFLVPSGLITGGATGIALGVNRVLGLPVSGVLFAINISMLVLGWVVLGSRFALTTIASTILSPLFLALWERVFADFVLTDDLVLNTIFAGLGVGISLGITIRAGASTGGMDIPPLVLNKWFPLPVSATMMVFDLIILAVQAAFSPLQQCLYGIVMVIVYTVVLDKVLIFGSTRTEVKIISQHADEIREAIFSQLDRGVTILHGEGGYSRNSEQVLLSVISNRQLPKLEKIAHLLDPTCFMIVSHVTEVSGRGFSLEKDYKEED
;
A
#
# COMPACT_ATOMS: atom_id res chain seq x y z
N MET A 1 17.58 9.49 -3.59
CA MET A 1 16.99 9.06 -2.28
C MET A 1 18.07 9.22 -1.23
N ILE A 2 17.78 9.85 -0.10
CA ILE A 2 18.67 9.78 1.07
C ILE A 2 18.68 8.30 1.45
N GLN A 3 19.82 7.61 1.31
CA GLN A 3 19.99 6.26 1.83
C GLN A 3 19.88 6.37 3.36
N LEU A 4 18.69 6.04 3.86
CA LEU A 4 18.49 5.95 5.30
C LEU A 4 19.43 4.86 5.85
N SER A 5 20.20 5.17 6.88
CA SER A 5 20.97 4.19 7.60
C SER A 5 20.06 3.03 8.05
N TYR A 6 20.59 1.81 8.15
CA TYR A 6 19.85 0.63 8.62
C TYR A 6 19.05 0.89 9.91
N LYS A 7 19.64 1.65 10.84
CA LYS A 7 18.96 2.09 12.08
C LYS A 7 17.75 3.01 11.80
N GLN A 8 17.89 3.92 10.82
CA GLN A 8 16.83 4.84 10.44
C GLN A 8 15.68 4.10 9.72
N GLN A 9 15.99 3.08 8.93
CA GLN A 9 14.96 2.23 8.30
C GLN A 9 14.14 1.47 9.34
N ILE A 10 14.81 0.88 10.34
CA ILE A 10 14.12 0.20 11.45
C ILE A 10 13.25 1.19 12.23
N ALA A 11 13.79 2.35 12.59
CA ALA A 11 13.03 3.37 13.33
C ALA A 11 11.80 3.85 12.54
N PHE A 12 11.95 4.09 11.23
CA PHE A 12 10.83 4.47 10.36
C PHE A 12 9.77 3.37 10.26
N SER A 13 10.18 2.11 10.08
CA SER A 13 9.24 0.98 10.05
C SER A 13 8.50 0.83 11.38
N SER A 14 9.22 0.93 12.51
CA SER A 14 8.60 0.84 13.84
C SER A 14 7.59 1.97 14.08
N LEU A 15 7.94 3.21 13.70
CA LEU A 15 7.02 4.36 13.82
C LEU A 15 5.79 4.17 12.93
N SER A 16 5.97 3.66 11.72
CA SER A 16 4.87 3.37 10.81
C SER A 16 3.93 2.29 11.35
N ILE A 17 4.47 1.24 11.97
CA ILE A 17 3.66 0.19 12.61
C ILE A 17 2.85 0.78 13.78
N ILE A 18 3.46 1.61 14.62
CA ILE A 18 2.78 2.27 15.74
C ILE A 18 1.66 3.18 15.20
N ALA A 19 1.97 4.03 14.22
CA ALA A 19 1.01 4.94 13.62
C ALA A 19 -0.15 4.20 12.92
N GLY A 20 0.16 3.14 12.17
CA GLY A 20 -0.84 2.31 11.51
C GLY A 20 -1.81 1.66 12.52
N ASN A 21 -1.29 1.03 13.58
CA ASN A 21 -2.13 0.42 14.61
C ASN A 21 -2.94 1.46 15.40
N ALA A 22 -2.37 2.62 15.71
CA ALA A 22 -3.09 3.71 16.38
C ALA A 22 -4.25 4.24 15.52
N LEU A 23 -4.01 4.43 14.22
CA LEU A 23 -5.04 4.87 13.26
C LEU A 23 -6.12 3.81 13.08
N TYR A 24 -5.74 2.52 13.00
CA TYR A 24 -6.69 1.42 12.92
C TYR A 24 -7.63 1.42 14.12
N ALA A 25 -7.06 1.43 15.34
CA ALA A 25 -7.83 1.44 16.57
C ALA A 25 -8.73 2.68 16.69
N LEU A 26 -8.23 3.86 16.29
CA LEU A 26 -9.02 5.09 16.25
C LEU A 26 -10.22 4.96 15.30
N THR A 27 -9.99 4.40 14.11
CA THR A 27 -11.06 4.16 13.14
C THR A 27 -12.12 3.20 13.66
N VAL A 28 -11.69 2.15 14.34
CA VAL A 28 -12.61 1.19 14.96
C VAL A 28 -13.48 1.87 16.01
N VAL A 29 -12.91 2.66 16.90
CA VAL A 29 -13.66 3.33 18.00
C VAL A 29 -14.61 4.39 17.47
N LEU A 30 -14.18 5.20 16.51
CA LEU A 30 -14.99 6.32 16.02
C LEU A 30 -16.09 5.93 15.04
N PHE A 31 -15.89 4.86 14.24
CA PHE A 31 -16.79 4.58 13.13
C PHE A 31 -17.38 3.15 13.17
N LEU A 32 -16.59 2.13 13.54
CA LEU A 32 -17.05 0.75 13.49
C LEU A 32 -17.88 0.35 14.73
N VAL A 33 -17.39 0.67 15.92
CA VAL A 33 -18.08 0.32 17.16
C VAL A 33 -19.43 1.01 17.29
N PRO A 34 -19.56 2.33 17.08
CA PRO A 34 -20.86 3.01 17.23
C PRO A 34 -21.88 2.57 16.19
N SER A 35 -21.45 2.25 14.97
CA SER A 35 -22.34 1.91 13.86
C SER A 35 -22.77 0.44 13.83
N GLY A 36 -22.10 -0.44 14.60
CA GLY A 36 -22.33 -1.88 14.56
C GLY A 36 -22.09 -2.51 13.19
N LEU A 37 -21.24 -1.89 12.35
CA LEU A 37 -20.93 -2.39 11.03
C LEU A 37 -20.28 -3.78 11.08
N ILE A 38 -20.73 -4.64 10.22
CA ILE A 38 -20.14 -5.97 10.05
C ILE A 38 -18.91 -5.82 9.17
N THR A 39 -17.80 -6.38 9.62
CA THR A 39 -16.54 -6.40 8.89
C THR A 39 -16.21 -7.82 8.44
N GLY A 40 -15.38 -7.94 7.40
CA GLY A 40 -14.71 -9.19 7.05
C GLY A 40 -13.70 -9.60 8.12
N GLY A 41 -12.72 -10.40 7.74
CA GLY A 41 -11.58 -10.74 8.57
C GLY A 41 -11.85 -11.80 9.62
N ALA A 42 -10.90 -11.94 10.56
CA ALA A 42 -10.93 -13.00 11.57
C ALA A 42 -12.13 -12.90 12.52
N THR A 43 -12.55 -11.69 12.84
CA THR A 43 -13.72 -11.45 13.70
C THR A 43 -15.01 -11.94 13.03
N GLY A 44 -15.15 -11.71 11.73
CA GLY A 44 -16.29 -12.21 10.98
C GLY A 44 -16.39 -13.73 10.96
N ILE A 45 -15.28 -14.41 10.79
CA ILE A 45 -15.21 -15.88 10.88
C ILE A 45 -15.56 -16.35 12.30
N ALA A 46 -15.00 -15.71 13.33
CA ALA A 46 -15.24 -16.10 14.71
C ALA A 46 -16.71 -15.95 15.10
N LEU A 47 -17.39 -14.91 14.63
CA LEU A 47 -18.84 -14.73 14.83
C LEU A 47 -19.66 -15.79 14.11
N GLY A 48 -19.30 -16.13 12.86
CA GLY A 48 -19.95 -17.22 12.12
C GLY A 48 -19.82 -18.56 12.83
N VAL A 49 -18.61 -18.91 13.28
CA VAL A 49 -18.34 -20.15 14.05
C VAL A 49 -19.13 -20.17 15.37
N ASN A 50 -19.18 -19.06 16.09
CA ASN A 50 -19.97 -18.96 17.32
C ASN A 50 -21.45 -19.27 17.07
N ARG A 51 -22.02 -18.74 16.00
CA ARG A 51 -23.45 -18.96 15.69
C ARG A 51 -23.75 -20.39 15.27
N VAL A 52 -22.83 -21.06 14.59
CA VAL A 52 -23.05 -22.44 14.10
C VAL A 52 -22.69 -23.48 15.16
N LEU A 53 -21.57 -23.28 15.86
CA LEU A 53 -21.01 -24.27 16.79
C LEU A 53 -21.13 -23.88 18.26
N GLY A 54 -21.58 -22.66 18.58
CA GLY A 54 -21.71 -22.18 19.96
C GLY A 54 -20.36 -21.91 20.67
N LEU A 55 -19.24 -21.95 19.94
CA LEU A 55 -17.92 -21.73 20.53
C LEU A 55 -17.72 -20.25 20.89
N PRO A 56 -16.99 -19.93 21.99
CA PRO A 56 -16.76 -18.54 22.38
C PRO A 56 -15.95 -17.79 21.30
N VAL A 57 -16.44 -16.61 20.91
CA VAL A 57 -15.82 -15.77 19.85
C VAL A 57 -14.34 -15.50 20.14
N SER A 58 -14.01 -15.18 21.38
CA SER A 58 -12.61 -14.91 21.78
C SER A 58 -11.68 -16.10 21.59
N GLY A 59 -12.14 -17.31 21.89
CA GLY A 59 -11.36 -18.54 21.70
C GLY A 59 -11.11 -18.84 20.22
N VAL A 60 -12.14 -18.69 19.37
CA VAL A 60 -12.03 -18.89 17.93
C VAL A 60 -11.12 -17.83 17.31
N LEU A 61 -11.30 -16.57 17.68
CA LEU A 61 -10.46 -15.47 17.20
C LEU A 61 -8.98 -15.66 17.58
N PHE A 62 -8.74 -16.08 18.82
CA PHE A 62 -7.37 -16.37 19.27
C PHE A 62 -6.74 -17.52 18.47
N ALA A 63 -7.50 -18.60 18.24
CA ALA A 63 -7.02 -19.74 17.44
C ALA A 63 -6.71 -19.33 15.99
N ILE A 64 -7.57 -18.51 15.37
CA ILE A 64 -7.34 -17.97 14.02
C ILE A 64 -6.06 -17.12 14.00
N ASN A 65 -5.93 -16.16 14.92
CA ASN A 65 -4.80 -15.25 14.96
C ASN A 65 -3.47 -15.98 15.19
N ILE A 66 -3.43 -16.98 16.07
CA ILE A 66 -2.25 -17.84 16.27
C ILE A 66 -1.93 -18.63 14.99
N SER A 67 -2.93 -19.24 14.37
CA SER A 67 -2.73 -19.99 13.12
C SER A 67 -2.18 -19.10 12.00
N MET A 68 -2.71 -17.88 11.86
CA MET A 68 -2.26 -16.90 10.89
C MET A 68 -0.84 -16.41 11.20
N LEU A 69 -0.51 -16.17 12.46
CA LEU A 69 0.83 -15.80 12.89
C LEU A 69 1.86 -16.89 12.55
N VAL A 70 1.53 -18.16 12.82
CA VAL A 70 2.39 -19.30 12.47
C VAL A 70 2.56 -19.42 10.97
N LEU A 71 1.48 -19.28 10.19
CA LEU A 71 1.53 -19.25 8.73
C LEU A 71 2.44 -18.13 8.22
N GLY A 72 2.26 -16.92 8.73
CA GLY A 72 3.08 -15.77 8.39
C GLY A 72 4.55 -15.99 8.76
N TRP A 73 4.83 -16.57 9.93
CA TRP A 73 6.20 -16.88 10.35
C TRP A 73 6.88 -17.85 9.39
N VAL A 74 6.22 -18.98 9.09
CA VAL A 74 6.79 -20.03 8.22
C VAL A 74 7.00 -19.51 6.80
N VAL A 75 6.07 -18.73 6.25
CA VAL A 75 6.11 -18.31 4.85
C VAL A 75 6.84 -16.98 4.67
N LEU A 76 6.55 -15.98 5.48
CA LEU A 76 7.07 -14.61 5.33
C LEU A 76 8.33 -14.35 6.15
N GLY A 77 8.63 -15.22 7.12
CA GLY A 77 9.86 -15.22 7.89
C GLY A 77 9.76 -14.54 9.27
N SER A 78 10.84 -14.70 10.06
CA SER A 78 10.86 -14.29 11.47
C SER A 78 10.75 -12.78 11.68
N ARG A 79 11.28 -11.96 10.76
CA ARG A 79 11.15 -10.49 10.85
C ARG A 79 9.70 -10.05 10.76
N PHE A 80 8.94 -10.63 9.83
CA PHE A 80 7.50 -10.41 9.69
C PHE A 80 6.74 -10.84 10.95
N ALA A 81 7.06 -12.03 11.49
CA ALA A 81 6.44 -12.53 12.71
C ALA A 81 6.65 -11.60 13.91
N LEU A 82 7.87 -11.10 14.12
CA LEU A 82 8.18 -10.17 15.22
C LEU A 82 7.42 -8.85 15.10
N THR A 83 7.35 -8.28 13.90
CA THR A 83 6.60 -7.03 13.68
C THR A 83 5.10 -7.24 13.83
N THR A 84 4.59 -8.40 13.43
CA THR A 84 3.18 -8.77 13.59
C THR A 84 2.81 -9.01 15.05
N ILE A 85 3.67 -9.66 15.85
CA ILE A 85 3.49 -9.79 17.31
C ILE A 85 3.40 -8.39 17.97
N ALA A 86 4.28 -7.46 17.57
CA ALA A 86 4.22 -6.09 18.07
C ALA A 86 2.86 -5.42 17.74
N SER A 87 2.37 -5.56 16.51
CA SER A 87 1.05 -5.06 16.10
C SER A 87 -0.08 -5.70 16.91
N THR A 88 -0.03 -7.01 17.14
CA THR A 88 -1.04 -7.75 17.91
C THR A 88 -1.14 -7.25 19.35
N ILE A 89 -0.06 -6.73 19.92
CA ILE A 89 -0.06 -6.13 21.27
C ILE A 89 -0.49 -4.66 21.21
N LEU A 90 0.01 -3.90 20.22
CA LEU A 90 -0.26 -2.46 20.11
C LEU A 90 -1.72 -2.15 19.77
N SER A 91 -2.36 -2.95 18.92
CA SER A 91 -3.75 -2.76 18.50
C SER A 91 -4.73 -2.71 19.68
N PRO A 92 -4.78 -3.72 20.58
CA PRO A 92 -5.67 -3.67 21.75
C PRO A 92 -5.33 -2.55 22.73
N LEU A 93 -4.04 -2.20 22.87
CA LEU A 93 -3.62 -1.09 23.74
C LEU A 93 -4.16 0.26 23.22
N PHE A 94 -4.02 0.52 21.93
CA PHE A 94 -4.59 1.73 21.33
C PHE A 94 -6.11 1.71 21.33
N LEU A 95 -6.74 0.54 21.13
CA LEU A 95 -8.20 0.42 21.22
C LEU A 95 -8.69 0.82 22.62
N ALA A 96 -8.12 0.24 23.67
CA ALA A 96 -8.47 0.57 25.04
C ALA A 96 -8.17 2.04 25.41
N LEU A 97 -7.10 2.62 24.83
CA LEU A 97 -6.79 4.04 25.01
C LEU A 97 -7.86 4.93 24.36
N TRP A 98 -8.20 4.67 23.10
CA TRP A 98 -9.17 5.46 22.36
C TRP A 98 -10.59 5.29 22.89
N GLU A 99 -10.99 4.09 23.32
CA GLU A 99 -12.27 3.85 24.00
C GLU A 99 -12.43 4.73 25.25
N ARG A 100 -11.35 4.91 26.02
CA ARG A 100 -11.38 5.81 27.19
C ARG A 100 -11.43 7.29 26.82
N VAL A 101 -10.70 7.69 25.77
CA VAL A 101 -10.63 9.08 25.33
C VAL A 101 -11.94 9.52 24.68
N PHE A 102 -12.61 8.62 23.96
CA PHE A 102 -13.83 8.89 23.19
C PHE A 102 -15.06 8.14 23.76
N ALA A 103 -15.08 7.80 25.07
CA ALA A 103 -16.11 6.97 25.70
C ALA A 103 -17.55 7.44 25.42
N ASP A 104 -17.78 8.76 25.39
CA ASP A 104 -19.11 9.35 25.19
C ASP A 104 -19.18 10.17 23.89
N PHE A 105 -18.21 9.98 22.98
CA PHE A 105 -18.13 10.76 21.77
C PHE A 105 -18.61 9.96 20.56
N VAL A 106 -19.73 10.38 19.99
CA VAL A 106 -20.25 9.88 18.73
C VAL A 106 -20.04 10.95 17.67
N LEU A 107 -19.23 10.66 16.67
CA LEU A 107 -18.89 11.61 15.61
C LEU A 107 -20.08 11.84 14.66
N THR A 108 -20.78 10.75 14.32
CA THR A 108 -21.98 10.78 13.45
C THR A 108 -22.80 9.49 13.64
N ASP A 109 -24.12 9.65 13.54
CA ASP A 109 -25.08 8.52 13.53
C ASP A 109 -25.38 8.04 12.10
N ASP A 110 -24.85 8.73 11.08
CA ASP A 110 -25.07 8.38 9.67
C ASP A 110 -24.25 7.15 9.30
N LEU A 111 -24.95 6.06 8.98
CA LEU A 111 -24.31 4.79 8.61
C LEU A 111 -23.49 4.87 7.32
N VAL A 112 -23.88 5.71 6.37
CA VAL A 112 -23.14 5.91 5.12
C VAL A 112 -21.81 6.60 5.39
N LEU A 113 -21.82 7.68 6.17
CA LEU A 113 -20.61 8.37 6.57
C LEU A 113 -19.70 7.45 7.38
N ASN A 114 -20.24 6.73 8.37
CA ASN A 114 -19.48 5.77 9.16
C ASN A 114 -18.83 4.70 8.26
N THR A 115 -19.56 4.16 7.28
CA THR A 115 -19.05 3.15 6.35
C THR A 115 -17.89 3.68 5.51
N ILE A 116 -18.03 4.89 4.95
CA ILE A 116 -17.00 5.50 4.10
C ILE A 116 -15.74 5.82 4.91
N PHE A 117 -15.89 6.50 6.07
CA PHE A 117 -14.74 6.88 6.88
C PHE A 117 -14.08 5.67 7.57
N ALA A 118 -14.85 4.64 7.93
CA ALA A 118 -14.30 3.36 8.37
C ALA A 118 -13.44 2.73 7.26
N GLY A 119 -13.95 2.65 6.04
CA GLY A 119 -13.21 2.13 4.89
C GLY A 119 -11.93 2.93 4.60
N LEU A 120 -11.98 4.26 4.63
CA LEU A 120 -10.82 5.13 4.47
C LEU A 120 -9.77 4.87 5.55
N GLY A 121 -10.18 4.91 6.82
CA GLY A 121 -9.26 4.73 7.95
C GLY A 121 -8.64 3.33 8.00
N VAL A 122 -9.43 2.27 7.78
CA VAL A 122 -8.93 0.89 7.68
C VAL A 122 -7.96 0.74 6.52
N GLY A 123 -8.31 1.23 5.32
CA GLY A 123 -7.45 1.13 4.14
C GLY A 123 -6.10 1.83 4.32
N ILE A 124 -6.08 3.03 4.89
CA ILE A 124 -4.85 3.77 5.18
C ILE A 124 -4.02 3.05 6.24
N SER A 125 -4.64 2.64 7.34
CA SER A 125 -3.94 2.00 8.46
C SER A 125 -3.30 0.66 8.08
N LEU A 126 -4.05 -0.20 7.38
CA LEU A 126 -3.54 -1.46 6.84
C LEU A 126 -2.41 -1.22 5.84
N GLY A 127 -2.59 -0.27 4.93
CA GLY A 127 -1.59 0.07 3.94
C GLY A 127 -0.26 0.53 4.57
N ILE A 128 -0.31 1.37 5.60
CA ILE A 128 0.87 1.82 6.34
C ILE A 128 1.54 0.62 7.05
N THR A 129 0.75 -0.23 7.72
CA THR A 129 1.26 -1.38 8.46
C THR A 129 1.91 -2.42 7.56
N ILE A 130 1.26 -2.77 6.44
CA ILE A 130 1.78 -3.74 5.47
C ILE A 130 3.05 -3.21 4.79
N ARG A 131 3.10 -1.94 4.41
CA ARG A 131 4.31 -1.32 3.85
C ARG A 131 5.49 -1.29 4.83
N ALA A 132 5.21 -1.22 6.12
CA ALA A 132 6.24 -1.32 7.14
C ALA A 132 6.76 -2.77 7.37
N GLY A 133 6.18 -3.76 6.68
CA GLY A 133 6.54 -5.17 6.78
C GLY A 133 5.91 -5.87 7.97
N ALA A 134 4.70 -5.44 8.37
CA ALA A 134 3.91 -6.04 9.44
C ALA A 134 2.49 -6.36 8.96
N SER A 135 1.74 -7.08 9.78
CA SER A 135 0.31 -7.34 9.66
C SER A 135 -0.37 -6.92 10.96
N THR A 136 -1.67 -6.72 10.92
CA THR A 136 -2.47 -6.53 12.15
C THR A 136 -2.67 -7.84 12.94
N GLY A 137 -2.25 -8.97 12.36
CA GLY A 137 -2.25 -10.29 13.01
C GLY A 137 -3.50 -11.12 12.71
N GLY A 138 -4.31 -10.71 11.74
CA GLY A 138 -5.56 -11.37 11.38
C GLY A 138 -5.58 -11.99 9.97
N MET A 139 -6.73 -11.88 9.31
CA MET A 139 -6.97 -12.39 7.95
C MET A 139 -6.30 -11.58 6.83
N ASP A 140 -5.50 -10.60 7.16
CA ASP A 140 -4.59 -9.90 6.23
C ASP A 140 -3.32 -10.72 5.91
N ILE A 141 -3.00 -11.75 6.68
CA ILE A 141 -1.83 -12.62 6.44
C ILE A 141 -1.99 -13.54 5.22
N PRO A 142 -3.10 -14.27 5.00
CA PRO A 142 -3.27 -15.10 3.81
C PRO A 142 -3.07 -14.38 2.48
N PRO A 143 -3.60 -13.16 2.26
CA PRO A 143 -3.30 -12.37 1.08
C PRO A 143 -1.81 -12.07 0.87
N LEU A 144 -1.08 -11.79 1.96
CA LEU A 144 0.37 -11.56 1.91
C LEU A 144 1.13 -12.83 1.53
N VAL A 145 0.71 -13.99 2.03
CA VAL A 145 1.27 -15.30 1.68
C VAL A 145 1.00 -15.62 0.21
N LEU A 146 -0.21 -15.39 -0.26
CA LEU A 146 -0.58 -15.60 -1.66
C LEU A 146 0.19 -14.66 -2.60
N ASN A 147 0.39 -13.41 -2.21
CA ASN A 147 1.19 -12.46 -2.99
C ASN A 147 2.66 -12.92 -3.11
N LYS A 148 3.21 -13.59 -2.07
CA LYS A 148 4.57 -14.15 -2.12
C LYS A 148 4.70 -15.34 -3.07
N TRP A 149 3.69 -16.20 -3.15
CA TRP A 149 3.69 -17.40 -4.00
C TRP A 149 3.21 -17.12 -5.42
N PHE A 150 2.26 -16.25 -5.54
CA PHE A 150 1.65 -15.83 -6.80
C PHE A 150 1.67 -14.29 -6.85
N PRO A 151 2.01 -13.65 -7.97
CA PRO A 151 2.08 -12.19 -8.08
C PRO A 151 0.67 -11.57 -8.10
N LEU A 152 -0.16 -11.90 -7.08
CA LEU A 152 -1.51 -11.38 -6.93
C LEU A 152 -1.48 -10.09 -6.10
N PRO A 153 -2.25 -9.04 -6.47
CA PRO A 153 -2.36 -7.84 -5.66
C PRO A 153 -2.94 -8.16 -4.28
N VAL A 154 -2.26 -7.70 -3.22
CA VAL A 154 -2.68 -7.95 -1.82
C VAL A 154 -4.07 -7.37 -1.57
N SER A 155 -4.34 -6.16 -2.03
CA SER A 155 -5.64 -5.48 -1.89
C SER A 155 -6.79 -6.26 -2.49
N ALA A 156 -6.64 -6.72 -3.75
CA ALA A 156 -7.67 -7.51 -4.43
C ALA A 156 -7.90 -8.87 -3.74
N THR A 157 -6.83 -9.52 -3.30
CA THR A 157 -6.92 -10.81 -2.60
C THR A 157 -7.63 -10.65 -1.26
N MET A 158 -7.32 -9.59 -0.48
CA MET A 158 -8.04 -9.26 0.75
C MET A 158 -9.53 -9.04 0.48
N MET A 159 -9.87 -8.28 -0.56
CA MET A 159 -11.27 -8.05 -0.93
C MET A 159 -12.03 -9.34 -1.18
N VAL A 160 -11.43 -10.29 -1.90
CA VAL A 160 -12.06 -11.59 -2.18
C VAL A 160 -12.32 -12.36 -0.89
N PHE A 161 -11.33 -12.44 0.02
CA PHE A 161 -11.51 -13.12 1.31
C PHE A 161 -12.62 -12.46 2.13
N ASP A 162 -12.64 -11.15 2.24
CA ASP A 162 -13.64 -10.44 3.02
C ASP A 162 -15.05 -10.54 2.42
N LEU A 163 -15.17 -10.50 1.10
CA LEU A 163 -16.47 -10.72 0.44
C LEU A 163 -17.00 -12.14 0.67
N ILE A 164 -16.15 -13.16 0.67
CA ILE A 164 -16.54 -14.53 1.01
C ILE A 164 -17.02 -14.58 2.47
N ILE A 165 -16.29 -13.97 3.40
CA ILE A 165 -16.66 -13.93 4.81
C ILE A 165 -17.99 -13.21 5.00
N LEU A 166 -18.20 -12.07 4.35
CA LEU A 166 -19.45 -11.31 4.39
C LEU A 166 -20.61 -12.11 3.79
N ALA A 167 -20.40 -12.85 2.70
CA ALA A 167 -21.41 -13.72 2.12
C ALA A 167 -21.86 -14.82 3.07
N VAL A 168 -20.92 -15.42 3.81
CA VAL A 168 -21.24 -16.38 4.87
C VAL A 168 -22.00 -15.70 6.01
N GLN A 169 -21.59 -14.51 6.43
CA GLN A 169 -22.27 -13.75 7.49
C GLN A 169 -23.68 -13.32 7.11
N ALA A 170 -23.97 -13.10 5.81
CA ALA A 170 -25.30 -12.73 5.32
C ALA A 170 -26.37 -13.75 5.65
N ALA A 171 -26.00 -15.03 5.88
CA ALA A 171 -26.92 -16.05 6.34
C ALA A 171 -27.40 -15.85 7.79
N PHE A 172 -26.67 -15.05 8.56
CA PHE A 172 -26.88 -14.91 10.02
C PHE A 172 -27.04 -13.46 10.50
N SER A 173 -26.89 -12.50 9.61
CA SER A 173 -26.87 -11.07 9.93
C SER A 173 -27.89 -10.30 9.10
N PRO A 174 -28.36 -9.12 9.55
CA PRO A 174 -29.23 -8.28 8.75
C PRO A 174 -28.62 -7.92 7.41
N LEU A 175 -29.36 -8.10 6.33
CA LEU A 175 -28.89 -7.86 4.97
C LEU A 175 -28.34 -6.42 4.78
N GLN A 176 -28.97 -5.46 5.44
CA GLN A 176 -28.54 -4.06 5.39
C GLN A 176 -27.11 -3.90 5.91
N GLN A 177 -26.76 -4.53 7.05
CA GLN A 177 -25.40 -4.47 7.60
C GLN A 177 -24.37 -5.15 6.69
N CYS A 178 -24.76 -6.25 6.02
CA CYS A 178 -23.89 -6.92 5.05
C CYS A 178 -23.64 -6.02 3.83
N LEU A 179 -24.65 -5.31 3.33
CA LEU A 179 -24.49 -4.37 2.22
C LEU A 179 -23.55 -3.22 2.57
N TYR A 180 -23.67 -2.63 3.76
CA TYR A 180 -22.71 -1.64 4.23
C TYR A 180 -21.30 -2.22 4.41
N GLY A 181 -21.20 -3.45 4.90
CA GLY A 181 -19.93 -4.18 4.97
C GLY A 181 -19.26 -4.33 3.61
N ILE A 182 -20.02 -4.67 2.57
CA ILE A 182 -19.53 -4.75 1.17
C ILE A 182 -19.02 -3.38 0.70
N VAL A 183 -19.78 -2.32 0.92
CA VAL A 183 -19.35 -0.96 0.55
C VAL A 183 -18.06 -0.60 1.27
N MET A 184 -17.96 -0.87 2.56
CA MET A 184 -16.75 -0.63 3.33
C MET A 184 -15.55 -1.41 2.78
N VAL A 185 -15.73 -2.70 2.43
CA VAL A 185 -14.68 -3.54 1.82
C VAL A 185 -14.18 -2.95 0.51
N ILE A 186 -15.07 -2.47 -0.35
CA ILE A 186 -14.70 -1.82 -1.60
C ILE A 186 -13.89 -0.55 -1.33
N VAL A 187 -14.37 0.31 -0.44
CA VAL A 187 -13.69 1.57 -0.10
C VAL A 187 -12.29 1.30 0.44
N TYR A 188 -12.16 0.43 1.46
CA TYR A 188 -10.84 0.18 2.04
C TYR A 188 -9.90 -0.51 1.04
N THR A 189 -10.39 -1.37 0.17
CA THR A 189 -9.56 -2.04 -0.85
C THR A 189 -8.95 -1.04 -1.81
N VAL A 190 -9.75 -0.10 -2.33
CA VAL A 190 -9.26 0.95 -3.23
C VAL A 190 -8.21 1.83 -2.53
N VAL A 191 -8.46 2.21 -1.28
CA VAL A 191 -7.54 3.02 -0.50
C VAL A 191 -6.25 2.25 -0.18
N LEU A 192 -6.37 1.00 0.26
CA LEU A 192 -5.24 0.11 0.53
C LEU A 192 -4.34 -0.02 -0.70
N ASP A 193 -4.93 -0.29 -1.86
CA ASP A 193 -4.19 -0.41 -3.12
C ASP A 193 -3.40 0.87 -3.42
N LYS A 194 -4.03 2.04 -3.32
CA LYS A 194 -3.36 3.33 -3.50
C LYS A 194 -2.22 3.55 -2.49
N VAL A 195 -2.43 3.20 -1.22
CA VAL A 195 -1.39 3.33 -0.19
C VAL A 195 -0.23 2.36 -0.44
N LEU A 196 -0.50 1.11 -0.86
CA LEU A 196 0.55 0.14 -1.17
C LEU A 196 1.42 0.58 -2.34
N ILE A 197 0.82 1.14 -3.38
CA ILE A 197 1.52 1.60 -4.59
C ILE A 197 2.14 3.00 -4.40
N PHE A 198 1.70 3.77 -3.39
CA PHE A 198 2.14 5.14 -3.19
C PHE A 198 3.67 5.26 -3.08
N GLY A 199 4.28 6.03 -4.00
CA GLY A 199 5.73 6.27 -4.05
C GLY A 199 6.56 5.15 -4.69
N SER A 200 5.96 4.04 -5.14
CA SER A 200 6.62 3.02 -5.96
C SER A 200 6.57 3.36 -7.45
N THR A 201 5.55 4.12 -7.86
CA THR A 201 5.42 4.56 -9.26
C THR A 201 6.60 5.40 -9.69
N ARG A 202 7.08 5.14 -10.89
CA ARG A 202 8.14 5.89 -11.58
C ARG A 202 7.55 6.60 -12.79
N THR A 203 8.27 7.58 -13.26
CA THR A 203 7.91 8.30 -14.48
C THR A 203 8.94 7.98 -15.55
N GLU A 204 8.50 7.37 -16.64
CA GLU A 204 9.25 7.28 -17.88
C GLU A 204 9.07 8.59 -18.64
N VAL A 205 10.16 9.17 -19.08
CA VAL A 205 10.14 10.37 -19.90
C VAL A 205 10.88 10.09 -21.20
N LYS A 206 10.22 10.38 -22.31
CA LYS A 206 10.82 10.39 -23.64
C LYS A 206 10.92 11.84 -24.11
N ILE A 207 12.12 12.26 -24.49
CA ILE A 207 12.37 13.64 -24.94
C ILE A 207 12.95 13.57 -26.35
N ILE A 208 12.31 14.27 -27.28
CA ILE A 208 12.79 14.47 -28.66
C ILE A 208 13.20 15.93 -28.75
N SER A 209 14.49 16.19 -29.06
CA SER A 209 15.05 17.52 -29.08
C SER A 209 16.26 17.56 -30.00
N GLN A 210 16.51 18.72 -30.59
CA GLN A 210 17.74 19.00 -31.33
C GLN A 210 18.94 19.18 -30.39
N HIS A 211 18.70 19.49 -29.11
CA HIS A 211 19.68 19.62 -28.03
C HIS A 211 19.76 18.38 -27.14
N ALA A 212 19.62 17.18 -27.75
CA ALA A 212 19.54 15.92 -27.01
C ALA A 212 20.77 15.66 -26.13
N ASP A 213 21.98 15.96 -26.63
CA ASP A 213 23.22 15.75 -25.87
C ASP A 213 23.33 16.65 -24.64
N GLU A 214 22.93 17.92 -24.76
CA GLU A 214 22.93 18.86 -23.62
C GLU A 214 21.91 18.47 -22.58
N ILE A 215 20.71 18.05 -22.98
CA ILE A 215 19.67 17.55 -22.09
C ILE A 215 20.11 16.26 -21.37
N ARG A 216 20.75 15.33 -22.11
CA ARG A 216 21.32 14.10 -21.56
C ARG A 216 22.32 14.42 -20.43
N GLU A 217 23.28 15.31 -20.71
CA GLU A 217 24.30 15.69 -19.73
C GLU A 217 23.70 16.38 -18.49
N ALA A 218 22.68 17.20 -18.69
CA ALA A 218 21.95 17.82 -17.60
C ALA A 218 21.17 16.79 -16.75
N ILE A 219 20.61 15.73 -17.37
CA ILE A 219 19.97 14.64 -16.64
C ILE A 219 20.99 13.89 -15.78
N PHE A 220 22.17 13.58 -16.32
CA PHE A 220 23.24 12.94 -15.56
C PHE A 220 23.70 13.79 -14.39
N SER A 221 24.08 15.03 -14.66
CA SER A 221 24.71 15.90 -13.66
C SER A 221 23.76 16.42 -12.59
N GLN A 222 22.50 16.72 -12.94
CA GLN A 222 21.56 17.38 -12.05
C GLN A 222 20.52 16.46 -11.42
N LEU A 223 20.17 15.34 -12.08
CA LEU A 223 19.15 14.40 -11.61
C LEU A 223 19.75 13.06 -11.17
N ASP A 224 21.02 12.80 -11.52
CA ASP A 224 21.70 11.52 -11.26
C ASP A 224 20.86 10.33 -11.75
N ARG A 225 20.45 10.38 -13.05
CA ARG A 225 19.63 9.35 -13.70
C ARG A 225 20.23 8.89 -15.00
N GLY A 226 20.06 7.60 -15.30
CA GLY A 226 20.44 7.01 -16.58
C GLY A 226 19.56 7.51 -17.70
N VAL A 227 20.15 7.62 -18.88
CA VAL A 227 19.46 7.97 -20.13
C VAL A 227 19.82 6.93 -21.19
N THR A 228 18.84 6.44 -21.90
CA THR A 228 19.02 5.61 -23.09
C THR A 228 18.68 6.44 -24.32
N ILE A 229 19.57 6.46 -25.30
CA ILE A 229 19.34 7.14 -26.58
C ILE A 229 18.74 6.12 -27.54
N LEU A 230 17.59 6.44 -28.11
CA LEU A 230 16.97 5.68 -29.17
C LEU A 230 17.12 6.52 -30.47
N HIS A 231 17.64 5.91 -31.52
CA HIS A 231 17.74 6.54 -32.82
C HIS A 231 16.48 6.28 -33.63
N GLY A 232 15.91 7.32 -34.20
CA GLY A 232 14.68 7.27 -34.98
C GLY A 232 14.73 8.19 -36.19
N GLU A 233 13.67 8.17 -36.97
CA GLU A 233 13.47 9.07 -38.11
C GLU A 233 12.16 9.81 -37.93
N GLY A 234 12.16 11.12 -38.07
CA GLY A 234 10.95 11.92 -38.04
C GLY A 234 9.99 11.52 -39.15
N GLY A 235 8.77 11.11 -38.83
CA GLY A 235 7.81 10.59 -39.81
C GLY A 235 7.44 11.62 -40.92
N TYR A 236 7.48 12.90 -40.62
CA TYR A 236 7.19 13.98 -41.53
C TYR A 236 8.47 14.56 -42.15
N SER A 237 9.45 14.89 -41.32
CA SER A 237 10.70 15.56 -41.74
C SER A 237 11.68 14.64 -42.44
N ARG A 238 11.57 13.33 -42.21
CA ARG A 238 12.55 12.30 -42.63
C ARG A 238 13.97 12.56 -42.12
N ASN A 239 14.12 13.44 -41.14
CA ASN A 239 15.39 13.70 -40.49
C ASN A 239 15.66 12.62 -39.41
N SER A 240 16.97 12.34 -39.20
CA SER A 240 17.40 11.52 -38.08
C SER A 240 17.15 12.27 -36.77
N GLU A 241 16.47 11.63 -35.82
CA GLU A 241 16.15 12.19 -34.53
C GLU A 241 16.65 11.28 -33.40
N GLN A 242 17.00 11.88 -32.26
CA GLN A 242 17.36 11.17 -31.06
C GLN A 242 16.25 11.31 -30.04
N VAL A 243 15.80 10.17 -29.52
CA VAL A 243 14.83 10.11 -28.42
C VAL A 243 15.57 9.74 -27.15
N LEU A 244 15.62 10.64 -26.18
CA LEU A 244 16.15 10.38 -24.85
C LEU A 244 15.09 9.70 -24.02
N LEU A 245 15.33 8.48 -23.59
CA LEU A 245 14.48 7.74 -22.68
C LEU A 245 15.13 7.72 -21.30
N SER A 246 14.44 8.23 -20.29
CA SER A 246 14.88 8.22 -18.91
C SER A 246 13.76 7.83 -17.97
N VAL A 247 14.08 7.09 -16.91
CA VAL A 247 13.14 6.75 -15.85
C VAL A 247 13.54 7.49 -14.57
N ILE A 248 12.64 8.32 -14.09
CA ILE A 248 12.87 9.20 -12.96
C ILE A 248 11.83 8.99 -11.85
N SER A 249 12.04 9.58 -10.70
CA SER A 249 10.98 9.66 -9.69
C SER A 249 9.99 10.78 -10.04
N ASN A 250 8.72 10.63 -9.66
CA ASN A 250 7.69 11.65 -9.90
C ASN A 250 8.09 13.03 -9.35
N ARG A 251 8.90 13.06 -8.27
CA ARG A 251 9.40 14.31 -7.67
C ARG A 251 10.46 15.02 -8.53
N GLN A 252 11.12 14.30 -9.42
CA GLN A 252 12.15 14.86 -10.30
C GLN A 252 11.56 15.41 -11.60
N LEU A 253 10.33 15.05 -11.95
CA LEU A 253 9.67 15.47 -13.19
C LEU A 253 9.64 16.99 -13.37
N PRO A 254 9.20 17.82 -12.41
CA PRO A 254 9.15 19.28 -12.60
C PRO A 254 10.53 19.89 -12.85
N LYS A 255 11.58 19.28 -12.23
CA LYS A 255 12.95 19.73 -12.46
C LYS A 255 13.44 19.36 -13.85
N LEU A 256 13.10 18.16 -14.34
CA LEU A 256 13.45 17.70 -15.68
C LEU A 256 12.77 18.54 -16.75
N GLU A 257 11.47 18.80 -16.60
CA GLU A 257 10.70 19.67 -17.53
C GLU A 257 11.33 21.06 -17.63
N LYS A 258 11.68 21.65 -16.48
CA LYS A 258 12.34 22.96 -16.47
C LYS A 258 13.69 22.93 -17.17
N ILE A 259 14.51 21.89 -16.98
CA ILE A 259 15.80 21.75 -17.63
C ILE A 259 15.63 21.59 -19.16
N ALA A 260 14.74 20.70 -19.58
CA ALA A 260 14.52 20.43 -20.99
C ALA A 260 14.03 21.68 -21.74
N HIS A 261 13.02 22.38 -21.20
CA HIS A 261 12.51 23.61 -21.83
C HIS A 261 13.45 24.83 -21.74
N LEU A 262 14.40 24.85 -20.80
CA LEU A 262 15.45 25.88 -20.79
C LEU A 262 16.48 25.66 -21.88
N LEU A 263 16.81 24.40 -22.19
CA LEU A 263 17.79 24.04 -23.23
C LEU A 263 17.15 24.05 -24.63
N ASP A 264 15.91 23.55 -24.71
CA ASP A 264 15.14 23.57 -25.96
C ASP A 264 13.65 23.87 -25.64
N PRO A 265 13.20 25.12 -25.81
CA PRO A 265 11.80 25.48 -25.61
C PRO A 265 10.81 24.74 -26.51
N THR A 266 11.29 24.15 -27.61
CA THR A 266 10.48 23.43 -28.61
C THR A 266 10.56 21.92 -28.46
N CYS A 267 11.28 21.40 -27.47
CA CYS A 267 11.41 19.97 -27.25
C CYS A 267 10.04 19.30 -27.06
N PHE A 268 9.89 18.12 -27.66
CA PHE A 268 8.71 17.29 -27.48
C PHE A 268 8.95 16.27 -26.39
N MET A 269 8.09 16.29 -25.35
CA MET A 269 8.23 15.44 -24.19
C MET A 269 6.99 14.58 -24.02
N ILE A 270 7.19 13.26 -23.85
CA ILE A 270 6.16 12.29 -23.50
C ILE A 270 6.43 11.83 -22.07
N VAL A 271 5.42 11.92 -21.22
CA VAL A 271 5.49 11.49 -19.82
C VAL A 271 4.53 10.34 -19.60
N SER A 272 5.05 9.20 -19.15
CA SER A 272 4.26 7.99 -18.86
C SER A 272 4.52 7.51 -17.44
N HIS A 273 3.47 7.06 -16.75
CA HIS A 273 3.63 6.42 -15.45
C HIS A 273 3.97 4.94 -15.62
N VAL A 274 5.04 4.51 -14.97
CA VAL A 274 5.49 3.12 -14.97
C VAL A 274 5.22 2.51 -13.62
N THR A 275 4.50 1.40 -13.61
CA THR A 275 4.11 0.70 -12.38
C THR A 275 5.29 -0.06 -11.76
N GLU A 276 6.18 -0.59 -12.59
CA GLU A 276 7.34 -1.35 -12.12
C GLU A 276 8.57 -1.05 -13.00
N VAL A 277 9.70 -0.86 -12.32
CA VAL A 277 11.02 -0.71 -12.95
C VAL A 277 12.01 -1.55 -12.18
N SER A 278 12.67 -2.46 -12.87
CA SER A 278 13.68 -3.36 -12.32
C SER A 278 15.03 -3.14 -13.00
N GLY A 279 16.11 -3.18 -12.23
CA GLY A 279 17.46 -3.03 -12.73
C GLY A 279 18.35 -2.10 -11.88
N ARG A 280 19.56 -1.79 -12.40
CA ARG A 280 20.54 -0.93 -11.73
C ARG A 280 19.99 0.49 -11.49
N GLY A 281 20.17 0.99 -10.27
CA GLY A 281 19.66 2.30 -9.85
C GLY A 281 18.18 2.32 -9.42
N PHE A 282 17.48 1.15 -9.47
CA PHE A 282 16.10 0.97 -9.03
C PHE A 282 15.97 -0.19 -8.04
N SER A 283 16.03 -1.43 -8.49
CA SER A 283 15.99 -2.63 -7.64
C SER A 283 17.38 -3.18 -7.29
N LEU A 284 18.41 -2.80 -8.03
CA LEU A 284 19.81 -3.14 -7.79
C LEU A 284 20.62 -1.90 -7.44
N GLU A 285 21.73 -2.09 -6.71
CA GLU A 285 22.66 -1.01 -6.39
C GLU A 285 23.28 -0.40 -7.64
N LYS A 286 23.65 0.90 -7.54
CA LYS A 286 24.10 1.73 -8.65
C LYS A 286 25.65 1.65 -8.79
N ASP A 287 26.20 0.45 -8.84
CA ASP A 287 27.63 0.26 -9.09
C ASP A 287 27.89 0.31 -10.60
N TYR A 288 28.28 1.47 -11.09
CA TYR A 288 28.99 1.56 -12.35
C TYR A 288 30.47 1.25 -12.05
N LYS A 289 30.89 -0.02 -12.14
CA LYS A 289 32.30 -0.31 -12.32
C LYS A 289 32.67 0.20 -13.71
N GLU A 290 33.59 1.14 -13.79
CA GLU A 290 34.33 1.39 -15.01
C GLU A 290 34.99 0.05 -15.35
N GLU A 291 34.58 -0.57 -16.45
CA GLU A 291 35.32 -1.66 -17.06
C GLU A 291 36.52 -0.99 -17.73
N ASP A 292 37.73 -1.19 -17.14
CA ASP A 292 39.03 -0.85 -17.71
C ASP A 292 39.25 -1.61 -19.03
#